data_c789a52d25f4a1c2f79e6b11cf33f1a1
#
_entry.id   c789a52d25f4a1c2f79e6b11cf33f1a1
#
_cell.length_a   1.000
_cell.length_b   1.000
_cell.length_c   1.000
_cell.angle_alpha   90.00
_cell.angle_beta   90.00
_cell.angle_gamma   90.00
#
_symmetry.space_group_name_H-M   'P 1'
#
loop_
_entity.id
_entity.type
_entity.pdbx_description
1 polymer ?
#
loop_
_entity_poly.entity_id
_entity_poly.type
_entity_poly.pdbx_seq_one_letter_code
_entity_poly.pdbx_strand_id
1 'polypeptide(L)'
;RMVGLIGPDGVGKSSLLALVAGARRIQDGRVAALGGDMADPRHRRRVCPHIAYMPQGLGKNLYPTLSVVENLDFFGRLFGQRQAERERRIDELLRSTGLSAFRERPAGKLSGGMKQKLGLCCALIHDPDLLILDEPTTGVDPLSRNQFWELIARIRAERPQMSVLVATAYME
;
A
#
# COMPACT_ATOMS: atom_id res chain seq x y z
N ARG A 1 -12.62 7.76 -3.50
CA ARG A 1 -13.44 7.33 -2.34
C ARG A 1 -12.57 6.68 -1.27
N MET A 2 -13.01 6.74 0.02
CA MET A 2 -12.39 5.98 1.11
C MET A 2 -13.47 5.17 1.82
N VAL A 3 -13.18 3.88 2.05
CA VAL A 3 -14.12 2.95 2.70
C VAL A 3 -13.37 2.21 3.81
N GLY A 4 -13.96 2.16 4.99
CA GLY A 4 -13.45 1.41 6.15
C GLY A 4 -14.18 0.07 6.30
N LEU A 5 -13.42 -1.00 6.47
CA LEU A 5 -13.90 -2.32 6.89
C LEU A 5 -13.53 -2.51 8.36
N ILE A 6 -14.53 -2.44 9.24
CA ILE A 6 -14.32 -2.44 10.67
C ILE A 6 -14.88 -3.73 11.27
N GLY A 7 -14.16 -4.29 12.22
CA GLY A 7 -14.58 -5.50 12.91
C GLY A 7 -13.46 -6.09 13.78
N PRO A 8 -13.78 -7.00 14.73
CA PRO A 8 -12.79 -7.61 15.61
C PRO A 8 -11.75 -8.43 14.84
N ASP A 9 -10.64 -8.76 15.51
CA ASP A 9 -9.63 -9.61 14.92
C ASP A 9 -10.19 -11.03 14.65
N GLY A 10 -9.66 -11.68 13.60
CA GLY A 10 -10.04 -13.04 13.24
C GLY A 10 -11.31 -13.21 12.42
N VAL A 11 -12.11 -12.16 12.19
CA VAL A 11 -13.38 -12.25 11.41
C VAL A 11 -13.20 -12.34 9.89
N GLY A 12 -11.96 -12.33 9.39
CA GLY A 12 -11.69 -12.51 7.98
C GLY A 12 -11.46 -11.23 7.18
N LYS A 13 -11.30 -10.04 7.81
CA LYS A 13 -11.02 -8.77 7.11
C LYS A 13 -9.85 -8.89 6.13
N SER A 14 -8.68 -9.34 6.59
CA SER A 14 -7.49 -9.53 5.76
C SER A 14 -7.70 -10.54 4.63
N SER A 15 -8.50 -11.58 4.87
CA SER A 15 -8.86 -12.55 3.83
C SER A 15 -9.70 -11.91 2.73
N LEU A 16 -10.69 -11.10 3.10
CA LEU A 16 -11.51 -10.35 2.13
C LEU A 16 -10.65 -9.36 1.35
N LEU A 17 -9.78 -8.59 2.02
CA LEU A 17 -8.88 -7.65 1.34
C LEU A 17 -7.95 -8.36 0.34
N ALA A 18 -7.40 -9.52 0.71
CA ALA A 18 -6.55 -10.32 -0.16
C ALA A 18 -7.31 -10.87 -1.39
N LEU A 19 -8.61 -11.18 -1.26
CA LEU A 19 -9.47 -11.57 -2.39
C LEU A 19 -9.71 -10.37 -3.33
N VAL A 20 -10.02 -9.19 -2.77
CA VAL A 20 -10.21 -7.95 -3.55
C VAL A 20 -8.91 -7.55 -4.27
N ALA A 21 -7.75 -7.70 -3.61
CA ALA A 21 -6.44 -7.44 -4.19
C ALA A 21 -6.02 -8.45 -5.28
N GLY A 22 -6.73 -9.57 -5.43
CA GLY A 22 -6.33 -10.65 -6.32
C GLY A 22 -5.15 -11.48 -5.80
N ALA A 23 -4.71 -11.25 -4.56
CA ALA A 23 -3.63 -11.98 -3.90
C ALA A 23 -4.07 -13.37 -3.38
N ARG A 24 -5.37 -13.63 -3.38
CA ARG A 24 -5.96 -14.91 -2.96
C ARG A 24 -6.95 -15.41 -4.00
N ARG A 25 -7.05 -16.74 -4.17
CA ARG A 25 -8.07 -17.37 -5.03
C ARG A 25 -9.43 -17.31 -4.36
N ILE A 26 -10.46 -16.97 -5.14
CA ILE A 26 -11.86 -17.09 -4.74
C ILE A 26 -12.20 -18.60 -4.79
N GLN A 27 -12.64 -19.16 -3.67
CA GLN A 27 -13.02 -20.55 -3.54
C GLN A 27 -14.50 -20.75 -3.83
N ASP A 28 -15.33 -19.83 -3.34
CA ASP A 28 -16.77 -19.80 -3.53
C ASP A 28 -17.26 -18.34 -3.48
N GLY A 29 -18.43 -18.08 -4.05
CA GLY A 29 -19.01 -16.74 -4.12
C GLY A 29 -18.41 -15.86 -5.23
N ARG A 30 -18.66 -14.55 -5.12
CA ARG A 30 -18.26 -13.55 -6.12
C ARG A 30 -17.57 -12.35 -5.46
N VAL A 31 -16.47 -11.91 -6.04
CA VAL A 31 -15.77 -10.69 -5.65
C VAL A 31 -15.59 -9.83 -6.89
N ALA A 32 -16.10 -8.61 -6.86
CA ALA A 32 -15.93 -7.64 -7.93
C ALA A 32 -15.03 -6.48 -7.48
N ALA A 33 -14.06 -6.12 -8.32
CA ALA A 33 -13.19 -4.96 -8.12
C ALA A 33 -12.91 -4.28 -9.46
N LEU A 34 -12.81 -2.95 -9.45
CA LEU A 34 -12.51 -2.14 -10.65
C LEU A 34 -13.36 -2.53 -11.88
N GLY A 35 -14.67 -2.70 -11.64
CA GLY A 35 -15.66 -2.91 -12.70
C GLY A 35 -15.79 -4.32 -13.26
N GLY A 36 -15.20 -5.34 -12.62
CA GLY A 36 -15.34 -6.73 -13.07
C GLY A 36 -15.13 -7.78 -12.00
N ASP A 37 -15.35 -9.04 -12.38
CA ASP A 37 -15.26 -10.18 -11.48
C ASP A 37 -13.79 -10.62 -11.31
N MET A 38 -13.31 -10.69 -10.08
CA MET A 38 -11.95 -11.12 -9.75
C MET A 38 -11.73 -12.63 -9.94
N ALA A 39 -12.80 -13.42 -10.13
CA ALA A 39 -12.70 -14.81 -10.54
C ALA A 39 -12.28 -14.96 -12.02
N ASP A 40 -12.63 -13.99 -12.88
CA ASP A 40 -12.20 -13.98 -14.28
C ASP A 40 -10.69 -13.70 -14.40
N PRO A 41 -9.88 -14.66 -14.93
CA PRO A 41 -8.44 -14.46 -15.06
C PRO A 41 -8.04 -13.31 -15.99
N ARG A 42 -8.86 -13.01 -17.00
CA ARG A 42 -8.59 -11.91 -17.95
C ARG A 42 -8.79 -10.57 -17.27
N HIS A 43 -9.91 -10.41 -16.55
CA HIS A 43 -10.18 -9.21 -15.75
C HIS A 43 -9.10 -9.02 -14.68
N ARG A 44 -8.82 -10.04 -13.88
CA ARG A 44 -7.80 -9.99 -12.81
C ARG A 44 -6.42 -9.59 -13.36
N ARG A 45 -5.95 -10.18 -14.47
CA ARG A 45 -4.67 -9.82 -15.09
C ARG A 45 -4.62 -8.35 -15.51
N ARG A 46 -5.74 -7.80 -15.97
CA ARG A 46 -5.85 -6.40 -16.39
C ARG A 46 -5.83 -5.45 -15.20
N VAL A 47 -6.50 -5.76 -14.09
CA VAL A 47 -6.72 -4.81 -12.98
C VAL A 47 -5.70 -4.93 -11.85
N CYS A 48 -5.06 -6.09 -11.63
CA CYS A 48 -4.07 -6.24 -10.57
C CYS A 48 -2.92 -5.22 -10.63
N PRO A 49 -2.39 -4.82 -11.81
CA PRO A 49 -1.42 -3.74 -11.90
C PRO A 49 -1.92 -2.37 -11.42
N HIS A 50 -3.21 -2.18 -11.28
CA HIS A 50 -3.86 -0.96 -10.79
C HIS A 50 -4.28 -1.04 -9.32
N ILE A 51 -3.92 -2.12 -8.64
CA ILE A 51 -4.25 -2.34 -7.22
C ILE A 51 -2.96 -2.37 -6.41
N ALA A 52 -2.87 -1.52 -5.39
CA ALA A 52 -1.86 -1.60 -4.36
C ALA A 52 -2.41 -2.30 -3.13
N TYR A 53 -1.69 -3.25 -2.57
CA TYR A 53 -2.05 -3.94 -1.34
C TYR A 53 -0.92 -3.85 -0.32
N MET A 54 -1.21 -3.22 0.80
CA MET A 54 -0.31 -3.14 1.96
C MET A 54 -0.83 -4.09 3.05
N PRO A 55 -0.22 -5.27 3.21
CA PRO A 55 -0.66 -6.27 4.18
C PRO A 55 -0.34 -5.85 5.61
N GLN A 56 -1.04 -6.44 6.56
CA GLN A 56 -0.80 -6.25 7.99
C GLN A 56 0.63 -6.61 8.39
N GLY A 57 1.23 -5.76 9.23
CA GLY A 57 2.55 -5.95 9.83
C GLY A 57 3.61 -4.98 9.32
N LEU A 58 4.39 -4.45 10.26
CA LEU A 58 5.41 -3.43 10.01
C LEU A 58 6.49 -3.94 9.04
N GLY A 59 6.53 -3.33 7.86
CA GLY A 59 7.57 -3.62 6.88
C GLY A 59 7.49 -4.98 6.21
N LYS A 60 6.38 -5.70 6.29
CA LYS A 60 6.22 -7.02 5.64
C LYS A 60 6.41 -6.99 4.12
N ASN A 61 6.12 -5.87 3.50
CA ASN A 61 6.34 -5.66 2.06
C ASN A 61 7.69 -5.03 1.73
N LEU A 62 8.61 -4.95 2.72
CA LEU A 62 9.93 -4.35 2.53
C LEU A 62 11.04 -5.41 2.54
N TYR A 63 12.09 -5.15 1.80
CA TYR A 63 13.35 -5.87 1.85
C TYR A 63 14.27 -5.19 2.88
N PRO A 64 14.49 -5.77 4.06
CA PRO A 64 15.14 -5.08 5.18
C PRO A 64 16.62 -4.77 4.92
N THR A 65 17.28 -5.53 4.06
CA THR A 65 18.68 -5.33 3.65
C THR A 65 18.86 -4.26 2.59
N LEU A 66 17.82 -3.98 1.80
CA LEU A 66 17.85 -2.91 0.81
C LEU A 66 17.64 -1.56 1.49
N SER A 67 18.26 -0.52 0.95
CA SER A 67 18.02 0.87 1.34
C SER A 67 16.59 1.31 1.00
N VAL A 68 16.21 2.48 1.49
CA VAL A 68 14.91 3.11 1.16
C VAL A 68 14.74 3.27 -0.34
N VAL A 69 15.75 3.81 -1.03
CA VAL A 69 15.69 4.01 -2.48
C VAL A 69 15.67 2.69 -3.25
N GLU A 70 16.46 1.70 -2.83
CA GLU A 70 16.51 0.39 -3.49
C GLU A 70 15.19 -0.38 -3.35
N ASN A 71 14.50 -0.26 -2.21
CA ASN A 71 13.15 -0.82 -2.08
C ASN A 71 12.20 -0.21 -3.11
N LEU A 72 12.18 1.11 -3.26
CA LEU A 72 11.32 1.80 -4.22
C LEU A 72 11.72 1.48 -5.68
N ASP A 73 13.02 1.45 -5.98
CA ASP A 73 13.52 1.09 -7.31
C ASP A 73 13.11 -0.33 -7.69
N PHE A 74 13.21 -1.28 -6.76
CA PHE A 74 12.77 -2.66 -6.96
C PHE A 74 11.30 -2.74 -7.37
N PHE A 75 10.40 -2.11 -6.59
CA PHE A 75 8.97 -2.13 -6.92
C PHE A 75 8.68 -1.37 -8.22
N GLY A 76 9.31 -0.24 -8.47
CA GLY A 76 9.15 0.49 -9.73
C GLY A 76 9.54 -0.33 -10.96
N ARG A 77 10.63 -1.12 -10.86
CA ARG A 77 11.03 -2.08 -11.91
C ARG A 77 10.02 -3.20 -12.07
N LEU A 78 9.52 -3.74 -10.96
CA LEU A 78 8.52 -4.82 -10.97
C LEU A 78 7.26 -4.42 -11.74
N PHE A 79 6.86 -3.16 -11.64
CA PHE A 79 5.73 -2.60 -12.39
C PHE A 79 6.12 -2.03 -13.77
N GLY A 80 7.33 -2.28 -14.24
CA GLY A 80 7.77 -1.95 -15.61
C GLY A 80 8.01 -0.46 -15.86
N GLN A 81 8.19 0.37 -14.82
CA GLN A 81 8.47 1.79 -14.99
C GLN A 81 9.83 2.03 -15.65
N ARG A 82 9.89 2.95 -16.59
CA ARG A 82 11.15 3.41 -17.21
C ARG A 82 11.98 4.16 -16.17
N GLN A 83 13.30 4.14 -16.33
CA GLN A 83 14.24 4.70 -15.35
C GLN A 83 13.92 6.15 -14.97
N ALA A 84 13.78 7.05 -15.93
CA ALA A 84 13.51 8.45 -15.67
C ALA A 84 12.18 8.69 -14.94
N GLU A 85 11.13 7.91 -15.29
CA GLU A 85 9.83 7.97 -14.61
C GLU A 85 9.95 7.47 -13.16
N ARG A 86 10.64 6.35 -12.96
CA ARG A 86 10.84 5.74 -11.66
C ARG A 86 11.64 6.67 -10.72
N GLU A 87 12.74 7.25 -11.19
CA GLU A 87 13.56 8.19 -10.42
C GLU A 87 12.73 9.41 -9.99
N ARG A 88 11.99 10.03 -10.90
CA ARG A 88 11.09 11.14 -10.59
C ARG A 88 10.06 10.73 -9.54
N ARG A 89 9.45 9.56 -9.70
CA ARG A 89 8.41 9.07 -8.78
C ARG A 89 8.98 8.75 -7.39
N ILE A 90 10.16 8.17 -7.32
CA ILE A 90 10.89 7.94 -6.05
C ILE A 90 11.10 9.28 -5.32
N ASP A 91 11.62 10.29 -6.02
CA ASP A 91 11.88 11.59 -5.42
C ASP A 91 10.61 12.29 -4.92
N GLU A 92 9.51 12.20 -5.66
CA GLU A 92 8.19 12.70 -5.23
C GLU A 92 7.72 12.02 -3.94
N LEU A 93 7.74 10.69 -3.90
CA LEU A 93 7.31 9.91 -2.74
C LEU A 93 8.19 10.15 -1.51
N LEU A 94 9.50 10.19 -1.67
CA LEU A 94 10.42 10.46 -0.56
C LEU A 94 10.24 11.86 0.02
N ARG A 95 10.02 12.87 -0.83
CA ARG A 95 9.73 14.23 -0.37
C ARG A 95 8.40 14.32 0.37
N SER A 96 7.34 13.73 -0.17
CA SER A 96 5.99 13.79 0.43
C SER A 96 5.91 13.08 1.78
N THR A 97 6.75 12.07 2.02
CA THR A 97 6.78 11.27 3.24
C THR A 97 7.84 11.69 4.25
N GLY A 98 8.72 12.64 3.88
CA GLY A 98 9.84 13.09 4.71
C GLY A 98 10.96 12.05 4.84
N LEU A 99 11.05 11.10 3.89
CA LEU A 99 12.09 10.06 3.89
C LEU A 99 13.34 10.42 3.08
N SER A 100 13.40 11.58 2.45
CA SER A 100 14.53 12.00 1.59
C SER A 100 15.89 11.95 2.29
N ALA A 101 15.96 12.36 3.56
CA ALA A 101 17.19 12.31 4.36
C ALA A 101 17.66 10.89 4.71
N PHE A 102 16.81 9.88 4.51
CA PHE A 102 17.07 8.49 4.84
C PHE A 102 17.22 7.59 3.61
N ARG A 103 17.37 8.19 2.45
CA ARG A 103 17.39 7.55 1.13
C ARG A 103 18.27 6.30 1.07
N GLU A 104 19.50 6.40 1.63
CA GLU A 104 20.50 5.32 1.62
C GLU A 104 20.44 4.41 2.85
N ARG A 105 19.52 4.67 3.79
CA ARG A 105 19.43 3.88 5.00
C ARG A 105 18.76 2.53 4.71
N PRO A 106 19.32 1.39 5.16
CA PRO A 106 18.67 0.09 5.07
C PRO A 106 17.30 0.10 5.75
N ALA A 107 16.28 -0.47 5.08
CA ALA A 107 14.91 -0.47 5.59
C ALA A 107 14.78 -1.15 6.95
N GLY A 108 15.60 -2.15 7.23
CA GLY A 108 15.67 -2.82 8.54
C GLY A 108 16.02 -1.89 9.70
N LYS A 109 16.78 -0.81 9.44
CA LYS A 109 17.22 0.20 10.42
C LYS A 109 16.27 1.39 10.59
N LEU A 110 15.11 1.37 9.95
CA LEU A 110 14.08 2.40 10.08
C LEU A 110 13.24 2.17 11.35
N SER A 111 12.68 3.24 11.91
CA SER A 111 11.65 3.14 12.95
C SER A 111 10.36 2.52 12.40
N GLY A 112 9.46 2.08 13.29
CA GLY A 112 8.16 1.51 12.88
C GLY A 112 7.36 2.44 11.98
N GLY A 113 7.21 3.71 12.36
CA GLY A 113 6.52 4.71 11.55
C GLY A 113 7.20 4.99 10.21
N MET A 114 8.54 4.99 10.16
CA MET A 114 9.28 5.13 8.90
C MET A 114 9.10 3.91 7.99
N LYS A 115 9.08 2.69 8.54
CA LYS A 115 8.78 1.46 7.78
C LYS A 115 7.39 1.51 7.17
N GLN A 116 6.40 2.00 7.92
CA GLN A 116 5.04 2.17 7.40
C GLN A 116 4.98 3.20 6.27
N LYS A 117 5.64 4.34 6.42
CA LYS A 117 5.73 5.35 5.35
C LYS A 117 6.42 4.78 4.09
N LEU A 118 7.52 4.04 4.26
CA LEU A 118 8.21 3.39 3.14
C LEU A 118 7.33 2.30 2.49
N GLY A 119 6.64 1.48 3.29
CA GLY A 119 5.70 0.47 2.79
C GLY A 119 4.59 1.08 1.95
N LEU A 120 4.06 2.23 2.38
CA LEU A 120 3.09 2.99 1.62
C LEU A 120 3.68 3.55 0.31
N CYS A 121 4.91 4.09 0.34
CA CYS A 121 5.60 4.55 -0.87
C CYS A 121 5.77 3.41 -1.90
N CYS A 122 6.20 2.22 -1.43
CA CYS A 122 6.32 1.03 -2.30
C CYS A 122 4.98 0.61 -2.90
N ALA A 123 3.89 0.71 -2.14
CA ALA A 123 2.55 0.44 -2.62
C ALA A 123 2.06 1.48 -3.64
N LEU A 124 2.51 2.73 -3.54
CA LEU A 124 2.09 3.84 -4.40
C LEU A 124 3.00 4.10 -5.60
N ILE A 125 4.14 3.40 -5.72
CA ILE A 125 5.14 3.69 -6.76
C ILE A 125 4.57 3.59 -8.18
N HIS A 126 3.66 2.65 -8.41
CA HIS A 126 3.05 2.36 -9.71
C HIS A 126 1.73 3.09 -9.98
N ASP A 127 1.38 4.07 -9.14
CA ASP A 127 0.20 4.93 -9.32
C ASP A 127 -1.14 4.18 -9.38
N PRO A 128 -1.53 3.44 -8.33
CA PRO A 128 -2.71 2.57 -8.36
C PRO A 128 -4.04 3.36 -8.37
N ASP A 129 -5.10 2.74 -8.93
CA ASP A 129 -6.48 3.22 -8.85
C ASP A 129 -7.16 2.81 -7.54
N LEU A 130 -6.70 1.69 -6.94
CA LEU A 130 -7.20 1.17 -5.66
C LEU A 130 -6.03 0.88 -4.72
N LEU A 131 -6.03 1.57 -3.58
CA LEU A 131 -5.11 1.32 -2.46
C LEU A 131 -5.84 0.55 -1.36
N ILE A 132 -5.33 -0.62 -1.01
CA ILE A 132 -5.85 -1.49 0.05
C ILE A 132 -4.86 -1.49 1.21
N LEU A 133 -5.32 -1.11 2.40
CA LEU A 133 -4.55 -1.03 3.63
C LEU A 133 -5.14 -1.98 4.67
N ASP A 134 -4.34 -2.95 5.10
CA ASP A 134 -4.73 -3.95 6.08
C ASP A 134 -4.05 -3.66 7.41
N GLU A 135 -4.79 -3.15 8.39
CA GLU A 135 -4.28 -2.75 9.71
C GLU A 135 -3.00 -1.89 9.62
N PRO A 136 -3.00 -0.79 8.83
CA PRO A 136 -1.76 -0.11 8.42
C PRO A 136 -1.01 0.55 9.56
N THR A 137 -1.64 0.79 10.71
CA THR A 137 -1.03 1.50 11.85
C THR A 137 -0.88 0.64 13.10
N THR A 138 -1.14 -0.66 13.01
CA THR A 138 -0.95 -1.61 14.12
C THR A 138 0.52 -1.70 14.49
N GLY A 139 0.83 -1.49 15.77
CA GLY A 139 2.19 -1.50 16.30
C GLY A 139 3.00 -0.22 16.02
N VAL A 140 2.33 0.84 15.57
CA VAL A 140 2.93 2.18 15.37
C VAL A 140 2.54 3.08 16.55
N ASP A 141 3.48 3.90 17.01
CA ASP A 141 3.24 4.88 18.07
C ASP A 141 2.16 5.92 17.66
N PRO A 142 1.45 6.54 18.62
CA PRO A 142 0.32 7.45 18.32
C PRO A 142 0.68 8.61 17.40
N LEU A 143 1.86 9.22 17.59
CA LEU A 143 2.29 10.35 16.76
C LEU A 143 2.53 9.92 15.30
N SER A 144 3.25 8.83 15.11
CA SER A 144 3.50 8.27 13.77
C SER A 144 2.22 7.80 13.10
N ARG A 145 1.24 7.30 13.88
CA ARG A 145 -0.09 6.93 13.40
C ARG A 145 -0.83 8.14 12.83
N ASN A 146 -0.92 9.24 13.57
CA ASN A 146 -1.54 10.47 13.09
C ASN A 146 -0.87 10.98 11.81
N GLN A 147 0.45 11.02 11.78
CA GLN A 147 1.21 11.41 10.59
C GLN A 147 0.95 10.52 9.37
N PHE A 148 0.72 9.22 9.59
CA PHE A 148 0.36 8.30 8.52
C PHE A 148 -1.01 8.62 7.92
N TRP A 149 -2.02 8.90 8.76
CA TRP A 149 -3.35 9.26 8.28
C TRP A 149 -3.41 10.63 7.61
N GLU A 150 -2.67 11.61 8.11
CA GLU A 150 -2.49 12.91 7.45
C GLU A 150 -1.85 12.76 6.07
N LEU A 151 -0.86 11.86 5.95
CA LEU A 151 -0.23 11.53 4.67
C LEU A 151 -1.24 10.91 3.69
N ILE A 152 -2.06 9.94 4.13
CA ILE A 152 -3.13 9.34 3.32
C ILE A 152 -4.13 10.41 2.87
N ALA A 153 -4.54 11.32 3.76
CA ALA A 153 -5.48 12.40 3.43
C ALA A 153 -4.90 13.32 2.33
N ARG A 154 -3.63 13.69 2.44
CA ARG A 154 -2.92 14.52 1.47
C ARG A 154 -2.79 13.83 0.11
N ILE A 155 -2.37 12.56 0.07
CA ILE A 155 -2.28 11.77 -1.17
C ILE A 155 -3.64 11.68 -1.86
N ARG A 156 -4.72 11.49 -1.10
CA ARG A 156 -6.09 11.46 -1.66
C ARG A 156 -6.53 12.81 -2.23
N ALA A 157 -6.14 13.91 -1.61
CA ALA A 157 -6.43 15.25 -2.13
C ALA A 157 -5.77 15.50 -3.49
N GLU A 158 -4.54 15.01 -3.66
CA GLU A 158 -3.80 15.08 -4.92
C GLU A 158 -4.32 14.10 -5.99
N ARG A 159 -5.02 13.02 -5.55
CA ARG A 159 -5.52 11.92 -6.40
C ARG A 159 -6.98 11.59 -6.10
N PRO A 160 -7.92 12.46 -6.45
CA PRO A 160 -9.33 12.30 -6.09
C PRO A 160 -9.99 11.06 -6.73
N GLN A 161 -9.45 10.55 -7.85
CA GLN A 161 -9.90 9.32 -8.51
C GLN A 161 -9.49 8.04 -7.78
N MET A 162 -8.42 8.06 -7.00
CA MET A 162 -7.95 6.88 -6.26
C MET A 162 -8.94 6.49 -5.16
N SER A 163 -9.34 5.24 -5.15
CA SER A 163 -10.12 4.65 -4.06
C SER A 163 -9.20 4.06 -2.99
N VAL A 164 -9.58 4.20 -1.73
CA VAL A 164 -8.84 3.63 -0.59
C VAL A 164 -9.77 2.72 0.20
N LEU A 165 -9.36 1.48 0.41
CA LEU A 165 -10.04 0.50 1.25
C LEU A 165 -9.15 0.19 2.45
N VAL A 166 -9.65 0.40 3.64
CA VAL A 166 -8.90 0.21 4.90
C VAL A 166 -9.60 -0.81 5.76
N ALA A 167 -8.87 -1.82 6.23
CA ALA A 167 -9.35 -2.66 7.33
C ALA A 167 -8.71 -2.24 8.64
N THR A 168 -9.50 -2.17 9.70
CA THR A 168 -9.04 -1.90 11.06
C THR A 168 -9.92 -2.59 12.09
N ALA A 169 -9.30 -2.98 13.22
CA ALA A 169 -10.02 -3.52 14.37
C ALA A 169 -10.65 -2.40 15.22
N TYR A 170 -10.16 -1.16 15.10
CA TYR A 170 -10.57 -0.03 15.93
C TYR A 170 -11.05 1.13 15.06
N MET A 171 -12.17 1.73 15.47
CA MET A 171 -12.56 3.08 15.01
C MET A 171 -11.83 4.10 15.88
N GLU A 172 -10.92 4.85 15.30
CA GLU A 172 -10.39 6.10 15.87
C GLU A 172 -10.89 7.29 15.07
#